data_e68e971ec1579dd7158f586a042f826e
#
_entry.id   e68e971ec1579dd7158f586a042f826e
#
_cell.length_a   1.000
_cell.length_b   1.000
_cell.length_c   1.000
_cell.angle_alpha   90.00
_cell.angle_beta   90.00
_cell.angle_gamma   90.00
#
_symmetry.space_group_name_H-M   'P 1'
#
loop_
_entity.id
_entity.type
_entity.pdbx_description
1 polymer ?
#
loop_
_entity_poly.entity_id
_entity_poly.type
_entity_poly.pdbx_seq_one_letter_code
_entity_poly.pdbx_strand_id
1 'polypeptide(L)'
;MFDEKTLKQAKDVKQKWSELVGKLYKGKEFKAITESGIPVKPFYTPEDVEHIDFEKDIGAPGVYPYMRDNYPIHYQYMPWINQQTHGYGLPEHTRERMDMLAREGMKGYFGGRAYNIVWDVPSHFSYDPDAPEAHGYVGKDGVTCVNDEDFERMLHDIDLTKNNIVLIASDTIPVFAHYLAYAEKKGFPWSQLRGNTMNWFHVGWWWPSCYWDPKHAFKLCAEVVHFCAKEMPQWNHSNLECHAMHGLGANALEQFAFGVANAMALADECMKAKIDPDRFMPGIGFQIANGNDFFEYIAMFRAWRRMWARIARERYGCKRPASMHLRVHSHTSCIDLTAQQPLVNLIRTTLHALGAMLSGTTAMELPGYDEPLGLPTEEAAILSLRIQQVLLHETNIKNVVDPLGGSYYLESLTNQMEEEAWKIINQIEEMGGFVTAMDTGWLTKQCRDSADRWRAQINQNERVVVGWNKYAIPEDKELEYKVFEVDPEVERRAVERIKDYRARRDQSKTDEALKKLNEAAYRVLEGEYGHLMPAAIEAARAKATIGEICDAFKEPFGWGHSIMATA
;
A
#
# COMPACT_ATOMS: atom_id res chain seq x y z
N MET A 1 25.46 -15.68 -19.47
CA MET A 1 24.72 -16.84 -18.90
C MET A 1 24.79 -18.07 -19.80
N PHE A 2 24.79 -17.94 -21.14
CA PHE A 2 24.79 -19.03 -22.09
C PHE A 2 26.07 -19.01 -22.96
N ASP A 3 26.56 -20.21 -23.35
CA ASP A 3 27.68 -20.31 -24.27
C ASP A 3 27.23 -20.07 -25.74
N GLU A 4 28.19 -19.79 -26.62
CA GLU A 4 27.92 -19.52 -28.03
C GLU A 4 27.20 -20.67 -28.75
N LYS A 5 27.45 -21.91 -28.31
CA LYS A 5 26.80 -23.11 -28.89
C LYS A 5 25.30 -23.09 -28.55
N THR A 6 24.93 -22.82 -27.30
CA THR A 6 23.53 -22.72 -26.85
C THR A 6 22.80 -21.57 -27.54
N LEU A 7 23.43 -20.40 -27.66
CA LEU A 7 22.84 -19.25 -28.37
C LEU A 7 22.62 -19.57 -29.86
N LYS A 8 23.57 -20.25 -30.52
CA LYS A 8 23.39 -20.69 -31.90
C LYS A 8 22.24 -21.68 -32.05
N GLN A 9 22.13 -22.65 -31.16
CA GLN A 9 21.02 -23.60 -31.15
C GLN A 9 19.67 -22.90 -30.94
N ALA A 10 19.61 -21.91 -30.05
CA ALA A 10 18.41 -21.11 -29.80
C ALA A 10 17.96 -20.36 -31.07
N LYS A 11 18.89 -19.74 -31.81
CA LYS A 11 18.63 -19.09 -33.09
C LYS A 11 18.09 -20.05 -34.15
N ASP A 12 18.70 -21.22 -34.28
CA ASP A 12 18.26 -22.26 -35.22
C ASP A 12 16.84 -22.77 -34.89
N VAL A 13 16.53 -22.95 -33.58
CA VAL A 13 15.20 -23.37 -33.12
C VAL A 13 14.17 -22.26 -33.40
N LYS A 14 14.50 -21.01 -33.12
CA LYS A 14 13.64 -19.86 -33.38
C LYS A 14 13.32 -19.67 -34.85
N GLN A 15 14.32 -19.87 -35.71
CA GLN A 15 14.12 -19.84 -37.17
C GLN A 15 13.15 -20.93 -37.63
N LYS A 16 13.37 -22.18 -37.24
CA LYS A 16 12.48 -23.32 -37.58
C LYS A 16 11.05 -23.08 -37.08
N TRP A 17 10.91 -22.54 -35.88
CA TRP A 17 9.60 -22.17 -35.30
C TRP A 17 8.94 -21.08 -36.14
N SER A 18 9.66 -20.02 -36.53
CA SER A 18 9.13 -18.94 -37.37
C SER A 18 8.66 -19.44 -38.74
N GLU A 19 9.41 -20.36 -39.37
CA GLU A 19 9.02 -21.00 -40.61
C GLU A 19 7.73 -21.84 -40.44
N LEU A 20 7.61 -22.56 -39.32
CA LEU A 20 6.42 -23.33 -38.99
C LEU A 20 5.19 -22.45 -38.79
N VAL A 21 5.35 -21.32 -38.04
CA VAL A 21 4.29 -20.33 -37.83
C VAL A 21 3.85 -19.73 -39.16
N GLY A 22 4.79 -19.31 -40.01
CA GLY A 22 4.49 -18.78 -41.33
C GLY A 22 3.72 -19.77 -42.22
N LYS A 23 4.08 -21.06 -42.16
CA LYS A 23 3.39 -22.13 -42.89
C LYS A 23 1.99 -22.41 -42.37
N LEU A 24 1.81 -22.49 -41.05
CA LEU A 24 0.54 -22.88 -40.43
C LEU A 24 -0.46 -21.72 -40.39
N TYR A 25 0.00 -20.52 -40.11
CA TYR A 25 -0.87 -19.37 -39.83
C TYR A 25 -0.90 -18.33 -40.95
N LYS A 26 -0.26 -18.62 -42.09
CA LYS A 26 -0.32 -17.85 -43.37
C LYS A 26 -0.08 -16.34 -43.17
N GLY A 27 0.93 -15.99 -42.40
CA GLY A 27 1.31 -14.60 -42.17
C GLY A 27 0.43 -13.83 -41.18
N LYS A 28 -0.43 -14.50 -40.41
CA LYS A 28 -1.10 -13.86 -39.29
C LYS A 28 -0.06 -13.38 -38.29
N GLU A 29 -0.12 -12.09 -37.97
CA GLU A 29 0.74 -11.48 -36.98
C GLU A 29 0.12 -11.69 -35.58
N PHE A 30 0.92 -12.19 -34.63
CA PHE A 30 0.52 -12.32 -33.25
C PHE A 30 1.14 -11.15 -32.49
N LYS A 31 0.29 -10.20 -32.06
CA LYS A 31 0.69 -9.08 -31.25
C LYS A 31 0.10 -9.24 -29.85
N ALA A 32 0.94 -9.20 -28.85
CA ALA A 32 0.53 -9.12 -27.45
C ALA A 32 1.33 -8.01 -26.77
N ILE A 33 0.68 -7.32 -25.87
CA ILE A 33 1.29 -6.31 -25.01
C ILE A 33 0.82 -6.55 -23.59
N THR A 34 1.64 -6.19 -22.60
CA THR A 34 1.23 -6.13 -21.20
C THR A 34 0.26 -4.96 -20.98
N GLU A 35 -0.30 -4.87 -19.80
CA GLU A 35 -1.15 -3.73 -19.42
C GLU A 35 -0.41 -2.39 -19.49
N SER A 36 0.87 -2.37 -19.17
CA SER A 36 1.73 -1.19 -19.27
C SER A 36 2.23 -0.92 -20.71
N GLY A 37 1.82 -1.73 -21.68
CA GLY A 37 2.16 -1.54 -23.10
C GLY A 37 3.49 -2.16 -23.52
N ILE A 38 4.13 -2.99 -22.68
CA ILE A 38 5.38 -3.68 -23.03
C ILE A 38 5.08 -4.80 -24.03
N PRO A 39 5.76 -4.85 -25.21
CA PRO A 39 5.53 -5.89 -26.20
C PRO A 39 5.93 -7.27 -25.70
N VAL A 40 5.05 -8.26 -25.92
CA VAL A 40 5.28 -9.66 -25.55
C VAL A 40 5.42 -10.52 -26.79
N LYS A 41 6.47 -11.32 -26.84
CA LYS A 41 6.71 -12.30 -27.91
C LYS A 41 5.95 -13.60 -27.60
N PRO A 42 5.44 -14.31 -28.62
CA PRO A 42 4.80 -15.61 -28.41
C PRO A 42 5.77 -16.73 -27.99
N PHE A 43 7.08 -16.52 -28.13
CA PHE A 43 8.12 -17.48 -27.80
C PHE A 43 9.42 -16.78 -27.41
N TYR A 44 10.01 -17.22 -26.32
CA TYR A 44 11.26 -16.71 -25.74
C TYR A 44 12.32 -17.80 -25.71
N THR A 45 13.58 -17.41 -25.87
CA THR A 45 14.74 -18.30 -25.95
C THR A 45 15.90 -17.75 -25.13
N PRO A 46 17.00 -18.49 -24.93
CA PRO A 46 18.22 -17.96 -24.34
C PRO A 46 18.74 -16.66 -24.97
N GLU A 47 18.46 -16.42 -26.29
CA GLU A 47 18.83 -15.20 -26.99
C GLU A 47 18.17 -13.94 -26.39
N ASP A 48 16.95 -14.07 -25.90
CA ASP A 48 16.18 -12.95 -25.33
C ASP A 48 16.71 -12.50 -23.97
N VAL A 49 17.63 -13.26 -23.37
CA VAL A 49 18.22 -13.02 -22.04
C VAL A 49 19.75 -13.17 -22.05
N GLU A 50 20.40 -13.12 -23.22
CA GLU A 50 21.84 -13.32 -23.37
C GLU A 50 22.68 -12.26 -22.63
N HIS A 51 22.14 -11.04 -22.49
CA HIS A 51 22.76 -9.89 -21.84
C HIS A 51 22.66 -9.94 -20.30
N ILE A 52 21.88 -10.85 -19.73
CA ILE A 52 21.66 -10.96 -18.29
C ILE A 52 22.85 -11.67 -17.63
N ASP A 53 23.44 -11.04 -16.62
CA ASP A 53 24.44 -11.64 -15.76
C ASP A 53 23.76 -12.36 -14.59
N PHE A 54 24.02 -13.68 -14.45
CA PHE A 54 23.34 -14.48 -13.42
C PHE A 54 23.63 -13.99 -12.01
N GLU A 55 24.88 -13.63 -11.70
CA GLU A 55 25.26 -13.23 -10.35
C GLU A 55 24.78 -11.81 -10.01
N LYS A 56 24.93 -10.86 -10.94
CA LYS A 56 24.62 -9.44 -10.71
C LYS A 56 23.15 -9.10 -10.84
N ASP A 57 22.44 -9.77 -11.76
CA ASP A 57 21.08 -9.39 -12.13
C ASP A 57 20.03 -10.32 -11.56
N ILE A 58 20.33 -11.61 -11.37
CA ILE A 58 19.42 -12.62 -10.85
C ILE A 58 19.77 -12.99 -9.40
N GLY A 59 20.94 -13.55 -9.18
CA GLY A 59 21.46 -13.96 -7.87
C GLY A 59 20.68 -15.10 -7.21
N ALA A 60 20.87 -15.23 -5.90
CA ALA A 60 20.16 -16.17 -5.05
C ALA A 60 19.14 -15.46 -4.15
N PRO A 61 18.04 -16.12 -3.73
CA PRO A 61 17.12 -15.56 -2.74
C PRO A 61 17.86 -15.17 -1.46
N GLY A 62 17.52 -14.00 -0.88
CA GLY A 62 18.16 -13.49 0.34
C GLY A 62 19.56 -12.91 0.16
N VAL A 63 20.05 -12.81 -1.07
CA VAL A 63 21.37 -12.24 -1.41
C VAL A 63 21.17 -11.02 -2.29
N TYR A 64 21.96 -9.96 -2.01
CA TYR A 64 21.97 -8.74 -2.84
C TYR A 64 22.15 -9.08 -4.34
N PRO A 65 21.38 -8.51 -5.24
CA PRO A 65 20.40 -7.41 -5.10
C PRO A 65 18.96 -7.83 -4.74
N TYR A 66 18.74 -8.97 -4.13
CA TYR A 66 17.46 -9.47 -3.62
C TYR A 66 16.37 -9.66 -4.67
N MET A 67 16.68 -9.70 -5.94
CA MET A 67 15.69 -9.76 -7.01
C MET A 67 14.71 -10.93 -6.85
N ARG A 68 15.22 -12.11 -6.49
CA ARG A 68 14.40 -13.32 -6.34
C ARG A 68 13.55 -13.30 -5.07
N ASP A 69 14.09 -12.82 -3.96
CA ASP A 69 13.39 -12.61 -2.69
C ASP A 69 14.29 -11.91 -1.67
N ASN A 70 13.70 -11.24 -0.68
CA ASN A 70 14.41 -10.69 0.46
C ASN A 70 15.01 -11.78 1.38
N TYR A 71 14.41 -12.98 1.40
CA TYR A 71 14.71 -14.05 2.34
C TYR A 71 15.09 -15.35 1.63
N PRO A 72 16.07 -16.12 2.17
CA PRO A 72 16.59 -17.34 1.50
C PRO A 72 15.53 -18.43 1.31
N ILE A 73 14.63 -18.61 2.27
CA ILE A 73 13.63 -19.69 2.31
C ILE A 73 12.20 -19.19 2.59
N HIS A 74 11.99 -17.90 2.56
CA HIS A 74 10.80 -17.10 2.81
C HIS A 74 9.58 -17.89 3.33
N TYR A 75 8.65 -18.32 2.47
CA TYR A 75 7.40 -18.98 2.91
C TYR A 75 7.57 -20.37 3.54
N GLN A 76 8.72 -20.99 3.36
CA GLN A 76 9.02 -22.25 4.04
C GLN A 76 9.23 -22.04 5.54
N TYR A 77 9.76 -20.87 5.93
CA TYR A 77 9.99 -20.48 7.32
C TYR A 77 8.86 -19.63 7.88
N MET A 78 8.47 -18.59 7.17
CA MET A 78 7.45 -17.61 7.60
C MET A 78 6.56 -17.23 6.41
N PRO A 79 5.32 -17.72 6.36
CA PRO A 79 4.36 -17.29 5.37
C PRO A 79 4.11 -15.79 5.45
N TRP A 80 3.52 -15.22 4.40
CA TRP A 80 3.06 -13.83 4.43
C TRP A 80 2.06 -13.60 5.57
N ILE A 81 1.99 -12.36 6.05
CA ILE A 81 0.94 -11.95 6.97
C ILE A 81 -0.39 -12.02 6.20
N ASN A 82 -1.30 -12.85 6.70
CA ASN A 82 -2.65 -12.93 6.20
C ASN A 82 -3.49 -11.91 6.97
N GLN A 83 -3.73 -10.76 6.36
CA GLN A 83 -4.51 -9.70 6.98
C GLN A 83 -5.75 -9.35 6.15
N GLN A 84 -6.69 -8.69 6.80
CA GLN A 84 -7.87 -8.10 6.21
C GLN A 84 -8.05 -6.73 6.83
N THR A 85 -8.39 -5.74 6.04
CA THR A 85 -8.78 -4.43 6.56
C THR A 85 -10.11 -4.55 7.28
N HIS A 86 -10.17 -3.95 8.44
CA HIS A 86 -11.37 -3.87 9.25
C HIS A 86 -11.44 -2.50 9.89
N GLY A 87 -12.60 -1.95 9.83
CA GLY A 87 -12.94 -0.65 10.37
C GLY A 87 -14.31 -0.24 9.85
N TYR A 88 -15.24 -0.06 10.75
CA TYR A 88 -16.54 0.54 10.47
C TYR A 88 -17.20 0.95 11.76
N GLY A 89 -18.06 1.94 11.68
CA GLY A 89 -18.89 2.34 12.79
C GLY A 89 -18.08 2.83 14.00
N LEU A 90 -18.52 2.43 15.17
CA LEU A 90 -17.87 2.74 16.44
C LEU A 90 -16.72 1.76 16.75
N PRO A 91 -15.79 2.09 17.66
CA PRO A 91 -14.68 1.22 18.06
C PRO A 91 -15.08 -0.20 18.46
N GLU A 92 -16.20 -0.36 19.15
CA GLU A 92 -16.73 -1.67 19.55
C GLU A 92 -17.20 -2.52 18.35
N HIS A 93 -17.80 -1.94 17.32
CA HIS A 93 -18.19 -2.65 16.11
C HIS A 93 -16.95 -3.16 15.35
N THR A 94 -15.94 -2.32 15.23
CA THR A 94 -14.64 -2.71 14.66
C THR A 94 -14.00 -3.83 15.48
N ARG A 95 -14.06 -3.76 16.82
CA ARG A 95 -13.56 -4.82 17.69
C ARG A 95 -14.24 -6.16 17.44
N GLU A 96 -15.55 -6.20 17.29
CA GLU A 96 -16.30 -7.42 16.98
C GLU A 96 -15.81 -8.05 15.67
N ARG A 97 -15.57 -7.24 14.62
CA ARG A 97 -14.99 -7.69 13.35
C ARG A 97 -13.55 -8.21 13.52
N MET A 98 -12.70 -7.52 14.29
CA MET A 98 -11.35 -7.97 14.63
C MET A 98 -11.37 -9.34 15.29
N ASP A 99 -12.25 -9.57 16.25
CA ASP A 99 -12.38 -10.83 16.96
C ASP A 99 -12.91 -11.95 16.06
N MET A 100 -13.83 -11.63 15.16
CA MET A 100 -14.36 -12.58 14.17
C MET A 100 -13.23 -13.04 13.24
N LEU A 101 -12.51 -12.13 12.60
CA LEU A 101 -11.41 -12.45 11.68
C LEU A 101 -10.27 -13.21 12.39
N ALA A 102 -10.01 -12.87 13.65
CA ALA A 102 -9.04 -13.58 14.46
C ALA A 102 -9.43 -15.04 14.72
N ARG A 103 -10.72 -15.33 14.98
CA ARG A 103 -11.24 -16.71 15.11
C ARG A 103 -11.14 -17.47 13.79
N GLU A 104 -11.32 -16.79 12.66
CA GLU A 104 -11.24 -17.37 11.32
C GLU A 104 -9.82 -17.57 10.80
N GLY A 105 -8.80 -17.26 11.62
CA GLY A 105 -7.42 -17.62 11.37
C GLY A 105 -6.58 -16.51 10.75
N MET A 106 -6.98 -15.24 10.90
CA MET A 106 -6.10 -14.10 10.61
C MET A 106 -4.81 -14.18 11.43
N LYS A 107 -3.67 -14.06 10.77
CA LYS A 107 -2.35 -14.25 11.39
C LYS A 107 -1.42 -13.06 11.11
N GLY A 108 -0.67 -12.69 12.14
CA GLY A 108 0.47 -11.79 12.08
C GLY A 108 1.81 -12.54 12.19
N TYR A 109 2.87 -11.79 12.41
CA TYR A 109 4.21 -12.36 12.62
C TYR A 109 4.34 -13.05 13.97
N PHE A 110 5.23 -14.02 14.04
CA PHE A 110 5.65 -14.70 15.29
C PHE A 110 4.51 -15.27 16.13
N GLY A 111 3.44 -15.72 15.49
CA GLY A 111 2.27 -16.31 16.17
C GLY A 111 1.28 -15.30 16.73
N GLY A 112 1.54 -14.00 16.59
CA GLY A 112 0.59 -12.93 16.88
C GLY A 112 -0.49 -12.80 15.81
N ARG A 113 -1.31 -11.77 15.95
CA ARG A 113 -2.33 -11.37 14.97
C ARG A 113 -1.92 -10.05 14.30
N ALA A 114 -2.46 -9.78 13.12
CA ALA A 114 -2.28 -8.50 12.43
C ALA A 114 -3.65 -7.81 12.33
N TYR A 115 -3.82 -6.74 13.06
CA TYR A 115 -5.03 -5.92 13.05
C TYR A 115 -4.82 -4.72 12.12
N ASN A 116 -5.47 -4.75 10.97
CA ASN A 116 -5.37 -3.75 9.91
C ASN A 116 -6.57 -2.80 10.04
N ILE A 117 -6.41 -1.74 10.84
CA ILE A 117 -7.50 -0.87 11.26
C ILE A 117 -7.53 0.36 10.36
N VAL A 118 -8.63 0.55 9.62
CA VAL A 118 -8.86 1.72 8.79
C VAL A 118 -9.79 2.71 9.51
N TRP A 119 -9.41 3.98 9.47
CA TRP A 119 -10.22 5.09 9.99
C TRP A 119 -11.30 5.48 8.98
N ASP A 120 -12.42 5.99 9.46
CA ASP A 120 -13.48 6.51 8.59
C ASP A 120 -13.02 7.76 7.82
N VAL A 121 -13.75 8.12 6.77
CA VAL A 121 -13.37 9.23 5.88
C VAL A 121 -13.08 10.52 6.66
N PRO A 122 -13.92 10.98 7.63
CA PRO A 122 -13.59 12.17 8.41
C PRO A 122 -12.29 12.04 9.19
N SER A 123 -12.13 10.94 9.93
CA SER A 123 -10.96 10.73 10.79
C SER A 123 -9.66 10.51 10.01
N HIS A 124 -9.75 10.00 8.76
CA HIS A 124 -8.61 9.93 7.84
C HIS A 124 -7.93 11.28 7.64
N PHE A 125 -8.74 12.35 7.61
CA PHE A 125 -8.32 13.74 7.43
C PHE A 125 -8.42 14.53 8.74
N SER A 126 -8.41 13.83 9.86
CA SER A 126 -8.43 14.40 11.21
C SER A 126 -9.57 15.40 11.46
N TYR A 127 -10.76 15.08 10.94
CA TYR A 127 -12.00 15.74 11.38
C TYR A 127 -12.63 14.95 12.53
N ASP A 128 -13.07 15.65 13.55
CA ASP A 128 -13.86 15.06 14.62
C ASP A 128 -15.30 14.78 14.13
N PRO A 129 -16.02 13.81 14.74
CA PRO A 129 -17.35 13.40 14.25
C PRO A 129 -18.41 14.51 14.30
N ASP A 130 -18.19 15.59 15.08
CA ASP A 130 -19.08 16.75 15.16
C ASP A 130 -18.66 17.91 14.25
N ALA A 131 -17.63 17.74 13.44
CA ALA A 131 -17.26 18.71 12.42
C ALA A 131 -18.29 18.74 11.28
N PRO A 132 -18.58 19.91 10.69
CA PRO A 132 -19.53 20.00 9.56
C PRO A 132 -19.16 19.09 8.37
N GLU A 133 -17.87 18.93 8.11
CA GLU A 133 -17.31 18.11 7.03
C GLU A 133 -17.51 16.60 7.26
N ALA A 134 -17.73 16.18 8.52
CA ALA A 134 -17.92 14.79 8.89
C ALA A 134 -19.35 14.28 8.67
N HIS A 135 -20.32 15.21 8.54
CA HIS A 135 -21.74 14.85 8.48
C HIS A 135 -22.06 13.90 7.33
N GLY A 136 -22.69 12.79 7.68
CA GLY A 136 -23.09 11.74 6.75
C GLY A 136 -21.98 10.73 6.39
N TYR A 137 -20.74 10.89 6.89
CA TYR A 137 -19.59 10.03 6.63
C TYR A 137 -19.04 9.33 7.87
N VAL A 138 -19.51 9.69 9.07
CA VAL A 138 -19.01 9.15 10.34
C VAL A 138 -19.24 7.64 10.44
N GLY A 139 -18.18 6.89 10.68
CA GLY A 139 -18.18 5.43 10.77
C GLY A 139 -18.37 4.69 9.44
N LYS A 140 -18.37 5.41 8.31
CA LYS A 140 -18.42 4.81 6.97
C LYS A 140 -17.01 4.64 6.42
N ASP A 141 -16.79 3.52 5.72
CA ASP A 141 -15.50 3.13 5.12
C ASP A 141 -14.33 3.03 6.13
N GLY A 142 -14.65 2.99 7.42
CA GLY A 142 -13.69 2.90 8.50
C GLY A 142 -14.30 3.14 9.88
N VAL A 143 -13.46 3.06 10.92
CA VAL A 143 -13.85 3.30 12.30
C VAL A 143 -13.72 4.78 12.68
N THR A 144 -14.72 5.34 13.36
CA THR A 144 -14.60 6.62 14.04
C THR A 144 -13.90 6.43 15.39
N CYS A 145 -12.60 6.69 15.44
CA CYS A 145 -11.76 6.53 16.62
C CYS A 145 -10.87 7.78 16.78
N VAL A 146 -11.27 8.69 17.67
CA VAL A 146 -10.77 10.06 17.71
C VAL A 146 -10.09 10.47 19.01
N ASN A 147 -9.97 9.55 19.99
CA ASN A 147 -9.34 9.80 21.28
C ASN A 147 -8.89 8.50 21.98
N ASP A 148 -8.22 8.62 23.14
CA ASP A 148 -7.69 7.49 23.91
C ASP A 148 -8.77 6.54 24.47
N GLU A 149 -9.98 7.03 24.74
CA GLU A 149 -11.10 6.21 25.21
C GLU A 149 -11.65 5.31 24.08
N ASP A 150 -11.59 5.77 22.84
CA ASP A 150 -11.96 4.97 21.68
C ASP A 150 -10.94 3.86 21.43
N PHE A 151 -9.64 4.13 21.58
CA PHE A 151 -8.61 3.09 21.58
C PHE A 151 -8.81 2.08 22.69
N GLU A 152 -9.20 2.51 23.89
CA GLU A 152 -9.54 1.59 24.99
C GLU A 152 -10.69 0.66 24.63
N ARG A 153 -11.77 1.16 24.01
CA ARG A 153 -12.91 0.34 23.57
C ARG A 153 -12.52 -0.70 22.52
N MET A 154 -11.59 -0.33 21.63
CA MET A 154 -11.17 -1.17 20.53
C MET A 154 -10.08 -2.19 20.92
N LEU A 155 -9.12 -1.80 21.77
CA LEU A 155 -7.89 -2.57 22.01
C LEU A 155 -7.70 -3.04 23.47
N HIS A 156 -8.68 -2.91 24.35
CA HIS A 156 -8.56 -3.02 25.82
C HIS A 156 -7.82 -4.25 26.37
N ASP A 157 -7.88 -5.40 25.72
CA ASP A 157 -7.27 -6.67 26.17
C ASP A 157 -6.28 -7.25 25.13
N ILE A 158 -5.87 -6.44 24.15
CA ILE A 158 -4.88 -6.84 23.15
C ILE A 158 -3.48 -6.51 23.65
N ASP A 159 -2.60 -7.52 23.70
CA ASP A 159 -1.17 -7.32 23.96
C ASP A 159 -0.49 -6.70 22.74
N LEU A 160 -0.23 -5.39 22.80
CA LEU A 160 0.35 -4.60 21.71
C LEU A 160 1.80 -4.97 21.39
N THR A 161 2.49 -5.70 22.28
CA THR A 161 3.87 -6.15 22.05
C THR A 161 3.95 -7.46 21.28
N LYS A 162 2.85 -8.23 21.25
CA LYS A 162 2.75 -9.52 20.55
C LYS A 162 1.98 -9.48 19.24
N ASN A 163 1.18 -8.44 19.05
CA ASN A 163 0.32 -8.30 17.89
C ASN A 163 0.79 -7.14 17.01
N ASN A 164 0.55 -7.22 15.71
CA ASN A 164 0.82 -6.14 14.79
C ASN A 164 -0.41 -5.25 14.68
N ILE A 165 -0.25 -3.98 15.00
CA ILE A 165 -1.32 -2.98 14.87
C ILE A 165 -0.99 -2.08 13.67
N VAL A 166 -1.84 -2.11 12.67
CA VAL A 166 -1.72 -1.27 11.48
C VAL A 166 -2.73 -0.14 11.58
N LEU A 167 -2.24 1.10 11.55
CA LEU A 167 -3.05 2.31 11.67
C LEU A 167 -3.20 2.94 10.28
N ILE A 168 -4.35 2.71 9.64
CA ILE A 168 -4.64 3.23 8.31
C ILE A 168 -5.38 4.55 8.44
N ALA A 169 -4.60 5.63 8.56
CA ALA A 169 -5.06 7.01 8.56
C ALA A 169 -4.07 7.86 7.77
N SER A 170 -4.58 8.75 6.90
CA SER A 170 -3.74 9.64 6.09
C SER A 170 -2.96 10.60 6.97
N ASP A 171 -3.65 11.32 7.84
CA ASP A 171 -3.04 12.20 8.83
C ASP A 171 -2.55 11.40 10.03
N THR A 172 -1.40 10.78 9.86
CA THR A 172 -0.85 9.81 10.82
C THR A 172 -0.58 10.40 12.20
N ILE A 173 -0.08 11.64 12.31
CA ILE A 173 0.40 12.22 13.59
C ILE A 173 -0.66 12.21 14.68
N PRO A 174 -1.91 12.72 14.47
CA PRO A 174 -2.93 12.75 15.51
C PRO A 174 -3.34 11.35 15.99
N VAL A 175 -3.60 10.44 15.04
CA VAL A 175 -3.99 9.05 15.34
C VAL A 175 -2.88 8.31 16.08
N PHE A 176 -1.65 8.45 15.61
CA PHE A 176 -0.48 7.80 16.20
C PHE A 176 -0.17 8.33 17.59
N ALA A 177 -0.35 9.64 17.83
CA ALA A 177 -0.19 10.25 19.15
C ALA A 177 -1.16 9.65 20.18
N HIS A 178 -2.44 9.45 19.82
CA HIS A 178 -3.42 8.79 20.68
C HIS A 178 -3.09 7.32 20.92
N TYR A 179 -2.68 6.58 19.89
CA TYR A 179 -2.24 5.19 20.04
C TYR A 179 -1.06 5.05 21.01
N LEU A 180 -0.06 5.95 20.91
CA LEU A 180 1.11 5.95 21.77
C LEU A 180 0.78 6.34 23.21
N ALA A 181 -0.07 7.35 23.40
CA ALA A 181 -0.58 7.73 24.72
C ALA A 181 -1.39 6.59 25.37
N TYR A 182 -2.22 5.91 24.60
CA TYR A 182 -2.95 4.72 25.05
C TYR A 182 -2.00 3.57 25.45
N ALA A 183 -1.03 3.24 24.58
CA ALA A 183 -0.07 2.17 24.85
C ALA A 183 0.73 2.43 26.14
N GLU A 184 1.19 3.67 26.35
CA GLU A 184 1.89 4.07 27.56
C GLU A 184 1.00 3.96 28.82
N LYS A 185 -0.25 4.44 28.76
CA LYS A 185 -1.24 4.32 29.82
C LYS A 185 -1.49 2.86 30.22
N LYS A 186 -1.37 1.93 29.26
CA LYS A 186 -1.47 0.47 29.50
C LYS A 186 -0.15 -0.16 29.93
N GLY A 187 0.94 0.58 30.00
CA GLY A 187 2.25 0.08 30.40
C GLY A 187 3.03 -0.65 29.33
N PHE A 188 2.67 -0.49 28.04
CA PHE A 188 3.42 -1.05 26.93
C PHE A 188 4.57 -0.13 26.53
N PRO A 189 5.84 -0.58 26.58
CA PRO A 189 6.97 0.22 26.13
C PRO A 189 6.92 0.43 24.60
N TRP A 190 7.07 1.66 24.13
CA TRP A 190 7.03 1.98 22.70
C TRP A 190 8.06 1.20 21.87
N SER A 191 9.24 0.93 22.44
CA SER A 191 10.31 0.15 21.79
C SER A 191 9.95 -1.31 21.50
N GLN A 192 8.88 -1.84 22.10
CA GLN A 192 8.39 -3.20 21.90
C GLN A 192 7.15 -3.27 21.01
N LEU A 193 6.54 -2.14 20.68
CA LEU A 193 5.35 -2.10 19.83
C LEU A 193 5.71 -2.53 18.41
N ARG A 194 4.78 -3.29 17.81
CA ARG A 194 4.89 -3.81 16.45
C ARG A 194 3.69 -3.38 15.64
N GLY A 195 3.94 -3.01 14.41
CA GLY A 195 2.88 -2.57 13.50
C GLY A 195 3.40 -1.64 12.43
N ASN A 196 2.48 -0.90 11.85
CA ASN A 196 2.84 0.17 10.94
C ASN A 196 1.86 1.34 10.99
N THR A 197 2.33 2.46 10.48
CA THR A 197 1.54 3.63 10.11
C THR A 197 1.66 3.86 8.61
N MET A 198 0.63 4.46 8.02
CA MET A 198 0.64 4.77 6.59
C MET A 198 1.55 5.95 6.29
N ASN A 199 1.48 7.00 7.09
CA ASN A 199 2.29 8.21 6.93
C ASN A 199 2.03 8.90 5.58
N TRP A 200 0.76 9.16 5.27
CA TRP A 200 0.27 9.57 3.95
C TRP A 200 -0.07 11.05 3.82
N PHE A 201 0.60 11.95 4.52
CA PHE A 201 0.35 13.40 4.42
C PHE A 201 0.43 13.95 2.98
N HIS A 202 1.06 13.22 2.08
CA HIS A 202 1.21 13.59 0.67
C HIS A 202 0.18 12.93 -0.26
N VAL A 203 -0.81 12.18 0.25
CA VAL A 203 -1.77 11.45 -0.61
C VAL A 203 -2.82 12.34 -1.28
N GLY A 204 -2.95 13.59 -0.89
CA GLY A 204 -3.95 14.51 -1.42
C GLY A 204 -3.98 14.66 -2.95
N TRP A 205 -2.91 14.31 -3.66
CA TRP A 205 -2.88 14.41 -5.11
C TRP A 205 -3.71 13.35 -5.83
N TRP A 206 -4.05 12.24 -5.17
CA TRP A 206 -4.94 11.22 -5.73
C TRP A 206 -6.29 11.11 -5.00
N TRP A 207 -6.46 11.74 -3.85
CA TRP A 207 -7.73 11.78 -3.13
C TRP A 207 -8.34 13.20 -3.21
N PRO A 208 -9.58 13.38 -3.63
CA PRO A 208 -10.14 14.71 -3.97
C PRO A 208 -10.57 15.57 -2.78
N SER A 209 -10.19 15.25 -1.57
CA SER A 209 -10.47 16.04 -0.38
C SER A 209 -9.21 16.75 0.13
N CYS A 210 -9.29 17.54 1.16
CA CYS A 210 -8.28 18.44 1.69
C CYS A 210 -6.82 17.98 1.64
N TYR A 211 -5.89 18.85 1.31
CA TYR A 211 -4.48 18.57 1.05
C TYR A 211 -3.56 19.39 1.89
N TRP A 212 -2.46 18.78 2.31
CA TRP A 212 -1.28 19.50 2.77
C TRP A 212 -0.52 20.07 1.57
N ASP A 213 0.14 21.23 1.77
CA ASP A 213 1.06 21.73 0.76
C ASP A 213 2.10 20.65 0.45
N PRO A 214 2.24 20.21 -0.81
CA PRO A 214 3.17 19.15 -1.20
C PRO A 214 4.60 19.37 -0.72
N LYS A 215 5.04 20.62 -0.66
CA LYS A 215 6.38 21.01 -0.18
C LYS A 215 6.57 20.76 1.32
N HIS A 216 5.49 20.73 2.08
CA HIS A 216 5.50 20.54 3.52
C HIS A 216 5.09 19.13 3.95
N ALA A 217 4.32 18.41 3.14
CA ALA A 217 3.81 17.08 3.45
C ALA A 217 4.93 16.09 3.84
N PHE A 218 6.05 16.09 3.11
CA PHE A 218 7.18 15.22 3.42
C PHE A 218 7.92 15.59 4.71
N LYS A 219 7.82 16.86 5.18
CA LYS A 219 8.33 17.22 6.49
C LYS A 219 7.52 16.60 7.62
N LEU A 220 6.17 16.55 7.48
CA LEU A 220 5.30 15.84 8.41
C LEU A 220 5.63 14.34 8.41
N CYS A 221 5.82 13.75 7.23
CA CYS A 221 6.24 12.35 7.12
C CYS A 221 7.59 12.11 7.82
N ALA A 222 8.58 12.98 7.62
CA ALA A 222 9.90 12.85 8.22
C ALA A 222 9.88 13.00 9.75
N GLU A 223 8.93 13.76 10.33
CA GLU A 223 8.72 13.84 11.79
C GLU A 223 8.32 12.49 12.38
N VAL A 224 7.37 11.79 11.74
CA VAL A 224 6.98 10.44 12.15
C VAL A 224 8.17 9.49 12.06
N VAL A 225 8.92 9.55 10.95
CA VAL A 225 10.14 8.75 10.74
C VAL A 225 11.18 9.03 11.80
N HIS A 226 11.45 10.31 12.09
CA HIS A 226 12.43 10.73 13.09
C HIS A 226 12.10 10.14 14.47
N PHE A 227 10.84 10.27 14.89
CA PHE A 227 10.38 9.70 16.15
C PHE A 227 10.53 8.18 16.18
N CYS A 228 10.05 7.47 15.16
CA CYS A 228 10.13 6.01 15.10
C CYS A 228 11.57 5.49 15.05
N ALA A 229 12.45 6.13 14.29
CA ALA A 229 13.85 5.75 14.21
C ALA A 229 14.58 5.84 15.56
N LYS A 230 14.11 6.71 16.46
CA LYS A 230 14.65 6.88 17.79
C LYS A 230 14.00 5.99 18.85
N GLU A 231 12.67 5.94 18.90
CA GLU A 231 11.92 5.40 20.02
C GLU A 231 11.29 4.01 19.72
N MET A 232 11.11 3.67 18.40
CA MET A 232 10.30 2.51 18.00
C MET A 232 10.99 1.63 16.95
N PRO A 233 12.07 0.93 17.29
CA PRO A 233 12.90 0.20 16.31
C PRO A 233 12.21 -0.98 15.62
N GLN A 234 11.02 -1.41 16.10
CA GLN A 234 10.24 -2.50 15.54
C GLN A 234 8.99 -2.02 14.78
N TRP A 235 8.83 -0.70 14.61
CA TRP A 235 7.70 -0.10 13.94
C TRP A 235 8.01 0.26 12.49
N ASN A 236 7.14 -0.11 11.57
CA ASN A 236 7.23 0.33 10.18
C ASN A 236 6.50 1.67 10.05
N HIS A 237 7.26 2.75 10.00
CA HIS A 237 6.73 4.12 10.09
C HIS A 237 6.06 4.64 8.82
N SER A 238 6.29 4.00 7.66
CA SER A 238 5.73 4.44 6.39
C SER A 238 5.40 3.24 5.52
N ASN A 239 4.15 3.14 5.10
CA ASN A 239 3.70 2.18 4.11
C ASN A 239 3.19 2.96 2.90
N LEU A 240 4.10 3.17 1.92
CA LEU A 240 3.85 4.05 0.79
C LEU A 240 2.76 3.51 -0.11
N GLU A 241 1.81 4.38 -0.41
CA GLU A 241 0.58 4.04 -1.11
C GLU A 241 0.78 4.00 -2.63
N CYS A 242 0.72 2.81 -3.20
CA CYS A 242 0.68 2.60 -4.64
C CYS A 242 -0.67 2.02 -5.10
N HIS A 243 -1.40 1.39 -4.18
CA HIS A 243 -2.73 0.84 -4.46
C HIS A 243 -3.74 1.93 -4.84
N ALA A 244 -3.76 3.07 -4.12
CA ALA A 244 -4.64 4.18 -4.50
C ALA A 244 -4.23 4.83 -5.83
N MET A 245 -2.94 4.84 -6.18
CA MET A 245 -2.49 5.24 -7.52
C MET A 245 -3.11 4.35 -8.60
N HIS A 246 -3.14 3.03 -8.36
CA HIS A 246 -3.83 2.09 -9.23
C HIS A 246 -5.34 2.35 -9.28
N GLY A 247 -5.97 2.67 -8.15
CA GLY A 247 -7.37 3.10 -8.07
C GLY A 247 -7.69 4.30 -8.96
N LEU A 248 -6.74 5.21 -9.18
CA LEU A 248 -6.83 6.32 -10.14
C LEU A 248 -6.56 5.93 -11.59
N GLY A 249 -6.06 4.72 -11.83
CA GLY A 249 -5.78 4.17 -13.15
C GLY A 249 -4.30 3.94 -13.48
N ALA A 250 -3.38 4.13 -12.54
CA ALA A 250 -1.98 3.76 -12.76
C ALA A 250 -1.85 2.27 -13.06
N ASN A 251 -1.18 1.93 -14.15
CA ASN A 251 -0.83 0.56 -14.48
C ASN A 251 0.33 0.04 -13.62
N ALA A 252 0.74 -1.22 -13.79
CA ALA A 252 1.80 -1.83 -12.99
C ALA A 252 3.14 -1.07 -13.06
N LEU A 253 3.52 -0.61 -14.24
CA LEU A 253 4.77 0.15 -14.45
C LEU A 253 4.73 1.52 -13.78
N GLU A 254 3.60 2.22 -13.87
CA GLU A 254 3.39 3.51 -13.21
C GLU A 254 3.37 3.37 -11.69
N GLN A 255 2.69 2.34 -11.13
CA GLN A 255 2.77 2.04 -9.69
C GLN A 255 4.21 1.85 -9.24
N PHE A 256 5.00 1.09 -10.00
CA PHE A 256 6.41 0.83 -9.71
C PHE A 256 7.23 2.13 -9.70
N ALA A 257 7.19 2.89 -10.79
CA ALA A 257 8.01 4.09 -10.95
C ALA A 257 7.62 5.18 -9.95
N PHE A 258 6.32 5.42 -9.76
CA PHE A 258 5.82 6.44 -8.83
C PHE A 258 6.07 6.04 -7.38
N GLY A 259 5.92 4.75 -7.03
CA GLY A 259 6.22 4.24 -5.71
C GLY A 259 7.69 4.44 -5.34
N VAL A 260 8.62 4.14 -6.25
CA VAL A 260 10.06 4.37 -6.05
C VAL A 260 10.36 5.86 -5.91
N ALA A 261 9.83 6.71 -6.80
CA ALA A 261 10.07 8.16 -6.74
C ALA A 261 9.50 8.78 -5.45
N ASN A 262 8.34 8.31 -4.98
CA ASN A 262 7.76 8.69 -3.70
C ASN A 262 8.67 8.31 -2.53
N ALA A 263 9.18 7.06 -2.52
CA ALA A 263 10.11 6.61 -1.49
C ALA A 263 11.42 7.40 -1.47
N MET A 264 11.93 7.77 -2.65
CA MET A 264 13.11 8.62 -2.78
C MET A 264 12.86 10.02 -2.20
N ALA A 265 11.69 10.63 -2.47
CA ALA A 265 11.35 11.93 -1.90
C ALA A 265 11.26 11.89 -0.36
N LEU A 266 10.67 10.85 0.22
CA LEU A 266 10.66 10.63 1.66
C LEU A 266 12.08 10.44 2.22
N ALA A 267 12.88 9.60 1.58
CA ALA A 267 14.26 9.33 2.01
C ALA A 267 15.12 10.59 1.93
N ASP A 268 14.99 11.39 0.88
CA ASP A 268 15.73 12.66 0.73
C ASP A 268 15.37 13.65 1.85
N GLU A 269 14.08 13.71 2.28
CA GLU A 269 13.69 14.55 3.41
C GLU A 269 14.22 14.01 4.74
N CYS A 270 14.22 12.68 4.94
CA CYS A 270 14.84 12.04 6.09
C CYS A 270 16.36 12.31 6.17
N MET A 271 17.04 12.34 5.02
CA MET A 271 18.46 12.71 4.95
C MET A 271 18.70 14.18 5.34
N LYS A 272 17.82 15.11 4.93
CA LYS A 272 17.85 16.52 5.39
C LYS A 272 17.62 16.61 6.90
N ALA A 273 16.73 15.79 7.44
CA ALA A 273 16.51 15.64 8.88
C ALA A 273 17.68 14.94 9.62
N LYS A 274 18.76 14.57 8.92
CA LYS A 274 19.96 13.90 9.46
C LYS A 274 19.69 12.57 10.15
N ILE A 275 18.68 11.83 9.71
CA ILE A 275 18.38 10.50 10.20
C ILE A 275 19.30 9.50 9.48
N ASP A 276 19.90 8.57 10.23
CA ASP A 276 20.73 7.50 9.66
C ASP A 276 19.89 6.60 8.72
N PRO A 277 20.30 6.44 7.43
CA PRO A 277 19.56 5.59 6.49
C PRO A 277 19.36 4.16 6.98
N ASP A 278 20.32 3.57 7.66
CA ASP A 278 20.17 2.22 8.23
C ASP A 278 19.18 2.15 9.41
N ARG A 279 18.66 3.28 9.88
CA ARG A 279 17.60 3.35 10.89
C ARG A 279 16.22 3.57 10.30
N PHE A 280 16.09 4.35 9.21
CA PHE A 280 14.77 4.62 8.65
C PHE A 280 14.41 3.72 7.46
N MET A 281 15.34 3.38 6.57
CA MET A 281 15.03 2.57 5.39
C MET A 281 14.35 1.22 5.72
N PRO A 282 14.71 0.51 6.81
CA PRO A 282 14.01 -0.73 7.17
C PRO A 282 12.52 -0.54 7.50
N GLY A 283 12.10 0.66 7.87
CA GLY A 283 10.72 1.00 8.22
C GLY A 283 9.85 1.45 7.04
N ILE A 284 10.42 1.55 5.83
CA ILE A 284 9.68 1.86 4.60
C ILE A 284 9.10 0.57 4.03
N GLY A 285 7.80 0.55 3.78
CA GLY A 285 7.07 -0.48 3.05
C GLY A 285 6.28 0.12 1.90
N PHE A 286 5.72 -0.73 1.05
CA PHE A 286 4.91 -0.34 -0.09
C PHE A 286 3.60 -1.13 -0.07
N GLN A 287 2.49 -0.43 -0.25
CA GLN A 287 1.18 -1.04 -0.46
C GLN A 287 0.91 -1.04 -1.97
N ILE A 288 0.91 -2.23 -2.55
CA ILE A 288 0.88 -2.41 -4.00
C ILE A 288 -0.39 -3.15 -4.39
N ALA A 289 -1.08 -2.69 -5.45
CA ALA A 289 -2.13 -3.45 -6.09
C ALA A 289 -1.55 -4.53 -7.00
N ASN A 290 -2.05 -5.77 -6.88
CA ASN A 290 -1.82 -6.82 -7.85
C ASN A 290 -3.10 -7.01 -8.66
N GLY A 291 -3.03 -6.87 -9.98
CA GLY A 291 -4.16 -6.93 -10.89
C GLY A 291 -4.12 -8.13 -11.84
N ASN A 292 -4.86 -8.02 -12.93
CA ASN A 292 -5.12 -9.10 -13.88
C ASN A 292 -3.93 -9.45 -14.79
N ASP A 293 -2.97 -8.56 -15.03
CA ASP A 293 -1.79 -8.89 -15.85
C ASP A 293 -0.77 -9.68 -15.03
N PHE A 294 -1.06 -10.96 -14.88
CA PHE A 294 -0.43 -11.88 -13.95
C PHE A 294 1.11 -11.88 -13.99
N PHE A 295 1.70 -12.00 -15.19
CA PHE A 295 3.16 -12.06 -15.33
C PHE A 295 3.84 -10.70 -15.21
N GLU A 296 3.15 -9.63 -15.59
CA GLU A 296 3.67 -8.28 -15.46
C GLU A 296 3.86 -7.90 -13.99
N TYR A 297 2.88 -8.21 -13.12
CA TYR A 297 3.02 -7.97 -11.68
C TYR A 297 4.14 -8.80 -11.06
N ILE A 298 4.31 -10.07 -11.44
CA ILE A 298 5.43 -10.89 -10.95
C ILE A 298 6.77 -10.29 -11.37
N ALA A 299 6.90 -9.87 -12.62
CA ALA A 299 8.10 -9.22 -13.15
C ALA A 299 8.38 -7.88 -12.44
N MET A 300 7.32 -7.09 -12.19
CA MET A 300 7.41 -5.82 -11.46
C MET A 300 8.02 -5.99 -10.07
N PHE A 301 7.54 -6.95 -9.27
CA PHE A 301 8.09 -7.18 -7.92
C PHE A 301 9.56 -7.58 -7.95
N ARG A 302 9.96 -8.41 -8.92
CA ARG A 302 11.35 -8.83 -9.10
C ARG A 302 12.24 -7.65 -9.47
N ALA A 303 11.81 -6.83 -10.43
CA ALA A 303 12.49 -5.59 -10.84
C ALA A 303 12.57 -4.58 -9.69
N TRP A 304 11.48 -4.39 -8.94
CA TRP A 304 11.43 -3.43 -7.85
C TRP A 304 12.36 -3.82 -6.69
N ARG A 305 12.43 -5.09 -6.31
CA ARG A 305 13.39 -5.54 -5.29
C ARG A 305 14.82 -5.21 -5.68
N ARG A 306 15.21 -5.51 -6.92
CA ARG A 306 16.56 -5.23 -7.45
C ARG A 306 16.85 -3.73 -7.48
N MET A 307 15.94 -2.95 -8.03
CA MET A 307 16.06 -1.49 -8.09
C MET A 307 16.15 -0.86 -6.70
N TRP A 308 15.25 -1.24 -5.79
CA TRP A 308 15.22 -0.71 -4.42
C TRP A 308 16.52 -1.01 -3.66
N ALA A 309 17.03 -2.22 -3.77
CA ALA A 309 18.28 -2.61 -3.13
C ALA A 309 19.47 -1.78 -3.64
N ARG A 310 19.52 -1.53 -4.95
CA ARG A 310 20.55 -0.67 -5.57
C ARG A 310 20.40 0.78 -5.10
N ILE A 311 19.22 1.34 -5.12
CA ILE A 311 18.95 2.72 -4.63
C ILE A 311 19.35 2.85 -3.16
N ALA A 312 18.93 1.94 -2.30
CA ALA A 312 19.27 1.97 -0.87
C ALA A 312 20.77 1.93 -0.63
N ARG A 313 21.50 1.08 -1.36
CA ARG A 313 22.96 0.95 -1.21
C ARG A 313 23.73 2.10 -1.86
N GLU A 314 23.41 2.45 -3.10
CA GLU A 314 24.22 3.33 -3.95
C GLU A 314 23.88 4.81 -3.75
N ARG A 315 22.58 5.16 -3.61
CA ARG A 315 22.16 6.55 -3.39
C ARG A 315 22.20 6.93 -1.91
N TYR A 316 21.75 6.05 -1.00
CA TYR A 316 21.62 6.36 0.42
C TYR A 316 22.73 5.78 1.30
N GLY A 317 23.60 4.94 0.74
CA GLY A 317 24.77 4.39 1.46
C GLY A 317 24.43 3.37 2.53
N CYS A 318 23.28 2.70 2.44
CA CYS A 318 22.87 1.66 3.38
C CYS A 318 23.85 0.49 3.42
N LYS A 319 24.09 -0.02 4.61
CA LYS A 319 25.03 -1.13 4.86
C LYS A 319 24.34 -2.38 5.37
N ARG A 320 23.20 -2.21 6.06
CA ARG A 320 22.45 -3.34 6.64
C ARG A 320 21.56 -4.00 5.59
N PRO A 321 21.54 -5.36 5.50
CA PRO A 321 20.63 -6.07 4.60
C PRO A 321 19.19 -5.60 4.71
N ALA A 322 18.67 -5.46 5.93
CA ALA A 322 17.28 -5.05 6.17
C ALA A 322 16.91 -3.68 5.56
N SER A 323 17.89 -2.78 5.39
CA SER A 323 17.71 -1.45 4.79
C SER A 323 17.53 -1.52 3.26
N MET A 324 17.94 -2.62 2.64
CA MET A 324 17.88 -2.87 1.21
C MET A 324 16.70 -3.78 0.81
N HIS A 325 15.97 -4.34 1.78
CA HIS A 325 14.82 -5.20 1.52
C HIS A 325 13.60 -4.39 1.07
N LEU A 326 12.96 -4.82 0.00
CA LEU A 326 11.67 -4.31 -0.42
C LEU A 326 10.58 -4.97 0.43
N ARG A 327 9.92 -4.22 1.29
CA ARG A 327 8.77 -4.71 2.07
C ARG A 327 7.49 -4.39 1.33
N VAL A 328 6.69 -5.39 1.06
CA VAL A 328 5.47 -5.25 0.28
C VAL A 328 4.27 -5.79 1.05
N HIS A 329 3.25 -4.96 1.13
CA HIS A 329 1.89 -5.36 1.42
C HIS A 329 1.12 -5.39 0.08
N SER A 330 0.75 -6.57 -0.38
CA SER A 330 -0.11 -6.73 -1.55
C SER A 330 -1.56 -6.57 -1.13
N HIS A 331 -2.13 -5.40 -1.40
CA HIS A 331 -3.57 -5.20 -1.40
C HIS A 331 -4.03 -5.44 -2.84
N THR A 332 -4.62 -6.60 -3.11
CA THR A 332 -4.91 -6.95 -4.50
C THR A 332 -5.95 -6.01 -5.12
N SER A 333 -5.90 -5.85 -6.45
CA SER A 333 -6.69 -4.84 -7.16
C SER A 333 -8.19 -4.95 -6.90
N CYS A 334 -8.82 -3.85 -6.45
CA CYS A 334 -10.26 -3.72 -6.36
C CYS A 334 -10.89 -3.16 -7.65
N ILE A 335 -10.15 -2.38 -8.45
CA ILE A 335 -10.69 -1.84 -9.71
C ILE A 335 -10.84 -2.88 -10.82
N ASP A 336 -10.20 -4.03 -10.70
CA ASP A 336 -10.39 -5.18 -11.59
C ASP A 336 -11.65 -6.00 -11.26
N LEU A 337 -12.32 -5.71 -10.14
CA LEU A 337 -13.56 -6.37 -9.73
C LEU A 337 -14.77 -5.69 -10.35
N THR A 338 -15.84 -6.44 -10.56
CA THR A 338 -17.08 -5.94 -11.18
C THR A 338 -18.27 -6.08 -10.24
N ALA A 339 -19.17 -5.09 -10.26
CA ALA A 339 -20.45 -5.17 -9.58
C ALA A 339 -21.35 -6.23 -10.23
N GLN A 340 -21.21 -6.45 -11.56
CA GLN A 340 -21.90 -7.49 -12.30
C GLN A 340 -21.31 -8.86 -11.96
N GLN A 341 -22.18 -9.82 -11.64
CA GLN A 341 -21.79 -11.19 -11.30
C GLN A 341 -20.69 -11.23 -10.21
N PRO A 342 -20.91 -10.66 -9.00
CA PRO A 342 -19.87 -10.49 -7.98
C PRO A 342 -19.14 -11.78 -7.60
N LEU A 343 -19.78 -12.96 -7.66
CA LEU A 343 -19.13 -14.25 -7.37
C LEU A 343 -17.97 -14.57 -8.33
N VAL A 344 -17.95 -14.00 -9.53
CA VAL A 344 -16.81 -14.13 -10.46
C VAL A 344 -15.56 -13.44 -9.90
N ASN A 345 -15.74 -12.46 -9.02
CA ASN A 345 -14.63 -11.79 -8.34
C ASN A 345 -13.82 -12.74 -7.44
N LEU A 346 -14.41 -13.83 -6.91
CA LEU A 346 -13.65 -14.85 -6.17
C LEU A 346 -12.56 -15.49 -7.04
N ILE A 347 -12.82 -15.67 -8.33
CA ILE A 347 -11.83 -16.19 -9.28
C ILE A 347 -10.74 -15.15 -9.52
N ARG A 348 -11.10 -13.88 -9.72
CA ARG A 348 -10.15 -12.78 -9.93
C ARG A 348 -9.24 -12.61 -8.72
N THR A 349 -9.81 -12.48 -7.53
CA THR A 349 -9.03 -12.32 -6.29
C THR A 349 -8.13 -13.53 -5.99
N THR A 350 -8.55 -14.75 -6.36
CA THR A 350 -7.70 -15.94 -6.24
C THR A 350 -6.47 -15.85 -7.17
N LEU A 351 -6.65 -15.40 -8.41
CA LEU A 351 -5.54 -15.21 -9.36
C LEU A 351 -4.61 -14.06 -8.94
N HIS A 352 -5.17 -12.95 -8.45
CA HIS A 352 -4.39 -11.85 -7.90
C HIS A 352 -3.55 -12.31 -6.70
N ALA A 353 -4.15 -13.05 -5.77
CA ALA A 353 -3.46 -13.63 -4.62
C ALA A 353 -2.35 -14.59 -5.03
N LEU A 354 -2.60 -15.46 -6.02
CA LEU A 354 -1.60 -16.36 -6.58
C LEU A 354 -0.42 -15.58 -7.17
N GLY A 355 -0.69 -14.52 -7.94
CA GLY A 355 0.34 -13.64 -8.49
C GLY A 355 1.18 -12.96 -7.40
N ALA A 356 0.53 -12.42 -6.36
CA ALA A 356 1.20 -11.81 -5.21
C ALA A 356 2.11 -12.78 -4.46
N MET A 357 1.65 -14.03 -4.26
CA MET A 357 2.46 -15.08 -3.62
C MET A 357 3.68 -15.48 -4.45
N LEU A 358 3.50 -15.69 -5.76
CA LEU A 358 4.61 -16.00 -6.67
C LEU A 358 5.59 -14.82 -6.78
N SER A 359 5.14 -13.62 -6.46
CA SER A 359 5.98 -12.41 -6.39
C SER A 359 6.77 -12.27 -5.10
N GLY A 360 6.54 -13.08 -4.06
CA GLY A 360 7.23 -12.98 -2.78
C GLY A 360 6.74 -11.82 -1.91
N THR A 361 5.43 -11.59 -1.83
CA THR A 361 4.82 -10.58 -0.94
C THR A 361 5.07 -10.91 0.53
N THR A 362 5.22 -9.89 1.39
CA THR A 362 5.43 -10.08 2.83
C THR A 362 4.15 -10.02 3.65
N ALA A 363 3.14 -9.35 3.13
CA ALA A 363 1.79 -9.30 3.69
C ALA A 363 0.78 -9.24 2.55
N MET A 364 -0.43 -9.77 2.77
CA MET A 364 -1.45 -9.79 1.74
C MET A 364 -2.84 -9.56 2.31
N GLU A 365 -3.59 -8.75 1.59
CA GLU A 365 -4.99 -8.47 1.79
C GLU A 365 -5.76 -8.67 0.48
N LEU A 366 -6.94 -9.26 0.57
CA LEU A 366 -7.82 -9.48 -0.57
C LEU A 366 -9.14 -8.74 -0.35
N PRO A 367 -9.60 -7.94 -1.33
CA PRO A 367 -10.94 -7.37 -1.28
C PRO A 367 -12.00 -8.48 -1.26
N GLY A 368 -13.14 -8.20 -0.65
CA GLY A 368 -14.30 -9.08 -0.71
C GLY A 368 -14.80 -9.24 -2.16
N TYR A 369 -15.48 -10.34 -2.45
CA TYR A 369 -16.12 -10.49 -3.76
C TYR A 369 -17.20 -9.43 -4.02
N ASP A 370 -17.69 -8.82 -2.95
CA ASP A 370 -18.72 -7.77 -2.90
C ASP A 370 -18.13 -6.35 -2.83
N GLU A 371 -16.81 -6.19 -2.90
CA GLU A 371 -16.10 -4.90 -2.86
C GLU A 371 -16.71 -3.80 -3.75
N PRO A 372 -17.11 -4.09 -5.02
CA PRO A 372 -17.74 -3.08 -5.85
C PRO A 372 -19.14 -2.65 -5.42
N LEU A 373 -19.73 -3.32 -4.43
CA LEU A 373 -21.06 -3.04 -3.89
C LEU A 373 -21.01 -2.24 -2.59
N GLY A 374 -19.86 -2.24 -1.88
CA GLY A 374 -19.68 -1.56 -0.61
C GLY A 374 -18.73 -2.28 0.34
N LEU A 375 -18.80 -1.96 1.63
CA LEU A 375 -18.00 -2.65 2.64
C LEU A 375 -18.26 -4.16 2.65
N PRO A 376 -17.23 -5.00 2.87
CA PRO A 376 -17.37 -6.44 2.78
C PRO A 376 -18.33 -6.99 3.85
N THR A 377 -19.23 -7.87 3.43
CA THR A 377 -20.02 -8.69 4.34
C THR A 377 -19.11 -9.63 5.13
N GLU A 378 -19.60 -10.19 6.24
CA GLU A 378 -18.82 -11.17 7.02
C GLU A 378 -18.44 -12.39 6.16
N GLU A 379 -19.35 -12.88 5.32
CA GLU A 379 -19.10 -13.99 4.42
C GLU A 379 -17.98 -13.66 3.42
N ALA A 380 -18.01 -12.49 2.78
CA ALA A 380 -17.00 -12.06 1.84
C ALA A 380 -15.62 -11.92 2.51
N ALA A 381 -15.56 -11.33 3.70
CA ALA A 381 -14.33 -11.20 4.47
C ALA A 381 -13.74 -12.58 4.86
N ILE A 382 -14.59 -13.54 5.26
CA ILE A 382 -14.15 -14.91 5.56
C ILE A 382 -13.64 -15.60 4.29
N LEU A 383 -14.33 -15.48 3.17
CA LEU A 383 -13.90 -16.08 1.90
C LEU A 383 -12.57 -15.54 1.42
N SER A 384 -12.31 -14.24 1.60
CA SER A 384 -11.00 -13.64 1.31
C SER A 384 -9.87 -14.25 2.15
N LEU A 385 -10.13 -14.58 3.43
CA LEU A 385 -9.18 -15.36 4.25
C LEU A 385 -9.04 -16.80 3.74
N ARG A 386 -10.14 -17.47 3.35
CA ARG A 386 -10.11 -18.85 2.84
C ARG A 386 -9.31 -18.99 1.55
N ILE A 387 -9.38 -18.04 0.63
CA ILE A 387 -8.52 -18.01 -0.57
C ILE A 387 -7.06 -18.11 -0.17
N GLN A 388 -6.60 -17.26 0.74
CA GLN A 388 -5.21 -17.27 1.21
C GLN A 388 -4.84 -18.58 1.92
N GLN A 389 -5.75 -19.14 2.73
CA GLN A 389 -5.53 -20.40 3.45
C GLN A 389 -5.45 -21.60 2.50
N VAL A 390 -6.30 -21.66 1.46
CA VAL A 390 -6.25 -22.70 0.43
C VAL A 390 -4.91 -22.63 -0.32
N LEU A 391 -4.52 -21.45 -0.76
CA LEU A 391 -3.23 -21.27 -1.45
C LEU A 391 -2.05 -21.67 -0.57
N LEU A 392 -2.07 -21.36 0.73
CA LEU A 392 -0.99 -21.71 1.67
C LEU A 392 -0.93 -23.20 2.01
N HIS A 393 -2.09 -23.86 2.19
CA HIS A 393 -2.15 -25.19 2.80
C HIS A 393 -2.43 -26.31 1.80
N GLU A 394 -3.16 -26.03 0.71
CA GLU A 394 -3.57 -27.04 -0.26
C GLU A 394 -2.72 -27.04 -1.54
N THR A 395 -1.80 -26.05 -1.68
CA THR A 395 -0.87 -25.99 -2.80
C THR A 395 0.57 -26.15 -2.35
N ASN A 396 1.48 -26.40 -3.30
CA ASN A 396 2.93 -26.51 -3.04
C ASN A 396 3.70 -25.20 -3.35
N ILE A 397 3.02 -24.07 -3.50
CA ILE A 397 3.63 -22.78 -3.90
C ILE A 397 4.76 -22.36 -2.97
N LYS A 398 4.61 -22.61 -1.66
CA LYS A 398 5.61 -22.26 -0.64
C LYS A 398 6.90 -23.08 -0.70
N ASN A 399 6.95 -24.15 -1.49
CA ASN A 399 8.07 -25.10 -1.45
C ASN A 399 9.33 -24.59 -2.16
N VAL A 400 9.18 -23.63 -3.07
CA VAL A 400 10.30 -23.06 -3.83
C VAL A 400 10.18 -21.54 -3.83
N VAL A 401 11.28 -20.87 -3.52
CA VAL A 401 11.36 -19.39 -3.61
C VAL A 401 11.56 -19.00 -5.06
N ASP A 402 10.78 -18.02 -5.55
CA ASP A 402 10.82 -17.55 -6.94
C ASP A 402 10.75 -18.71 -7.96
N PRO A 403 9.68 -19.54 -7.93
CA PRO A 403 9.63 -20.79 -8.70
C PRO A 403 9.58 -20.56 -10.22
N LEU A 404 9.25 -19.36 -10.69
CA LEU A 404 9.24 -18.97 -12.10
C LEU A 404 10.58 -18.36 -12.55
N GLY A 405 11.53 -18.15 -11.63
CA GLY A 405 12.86 -17.66 -11.93
C GLY A 405 13.61 -18.61 -12.87
N GLY A 406 14.27 -18.03 -13.91
CA GLY A 406 14.90 -18.78 -14.99
C GLY A 406 14.02 -18.95 -16.22
N SER A 407 12.74 -18.56 -16.19
CA SER A 407 11.91 -18.43 -17.38
C SER A 407 12.46 -17.31 -18.27
N TYR A 408 12.81 -17.61 -19.50
CA TYR A 408 13.31 -16.61 -20.46
C TYR A 408 12.34 -15.43 -20.63
N TYR A 409 11.04 -15.72 -20.63
CA TYR A 409 10.00 -14.68 -20.67
C TYR A 409 10.04 -13.79 -19.42
N LEU A 410 10.01 -14.40 -18.24
CA LEU A 410 9.94 -13.62 -17.00
C LEU A 410 11.22 -12.82 -16.74
N GLU A 411 12.40 -13.39 -17.03
CA GLU A 411 13.67 -12.66 -16.89
C GLU A 411 13.75 -11.47 -17.86
N SER A 412 13.33 -11.67 -19.13
CA SER A 412 13.25 -10.60 -20.11
C SER A 412 12.26 -9.50 -19.69
N LEU A 413 11.06 -9.87 -19.23
CA LEU A 413 10.05 -8.92 -18.78
C LEU A 413 10.49 -8.16 -17.51
N THR A 414 11.17 -8.83 -16.56
CA THR A 414 11.73 -8.20 -15.37
C THR A 414 12.71 -7.08 -15.74
N ASN A 415 13.60 -7.31 -16.70
CA ASN A 415 14.55 -6.29 -17.15
C ASN A 415 13.86 -5.13 -17.87
N GLN A 416 12.90 -5.42 -18.75
CA GLN A 416 12.14 -4.39 -19.44
C GLN A 416 11.35 -3.51 -18.45
N MET A 417 10.73 -4.12 -17.43
CA MET A 417 10.03 -3.37 -16.36
C MET A 417 10.98 -2.41 -15.63
N GLU A 418 12.20 -2.86 -15.28
CA GLU A 418 13.19 -1.99 -14.62
C GLU A 418 13.64 -0.85 -15.52
N GLU A 419 13.92 -1.15 -16.81
CA GLU A 419 14.36 -0.14 -17.77
C GLU A 419 13.29 0.94 -18.02
N GLU A 420 12.03 0.52 -18.21
CA GLU A 420 10.93 1.45 -18.43
C GLU A 420 10.60 2.26 -17.16
N ALA A 421 10.68 1.64 -15.98
CA ALA A 421 10.49 2.35 -14.72
C ALA A 421 11.57 3.44 -14.51
N TRP A 422 12.83 3.16 -14.84
CA TRP A 422 13.90 4.17 -14.78
C TRP A 422 13.65 5.36 -15.70
N LYS A 423 13.06 5.16 -16.88
CA LYS A 423 12.71 6.28 -17.77
C LYS A 423 11.71 7.22 -17.11
N ILE A 424 10.68 6.68 -16.48
CA ILE A 424 9.66 7.46 -15.76
C ILE A 424 10.28 8.17 -14.54
N ILE A 425 11.09 7.46 -13.75
CA ILE A 425 11.77 8.04 -12.57
C ILE A 425 12.68 9.18 -13.00
N ASN A 426 13.50 9.00 -14.03
CA ASN A 426 14.38 10.05 -14.55
C ASN A 426 13.58 11.27 -15.04
N GLN A 427 12.45 11.06 -15.71
CA GLN A 427 11.56 12.16 -16.11
C GLN A 427 11.04 12.94 -14.89
N ILE A 428 10.67 12.25 -13.80
CA ILE A 428 10.25 12.88 -12.54
C ILE A 428 11.41 13.68 -11.93
N GLU A 429 12.63 13.13 -11.91
CA GLU A 429 13.83 13.82 -11.39
C GLU A 429 14.15 15.08 -12.24
N GLU A 430 14.07 15.00 -13.57
CA GLU A 430 14.26 16.13 -14.50
C GLU A 430 13.23 17.24 -14.30
N MET A 431 12.02 16.92 -13.87
CA MET A 431 10.99 17.90 -13.51
C MET A 431 11.24 18.62 -12.19
N GLY A 432 12.25 18.20 -11.40
CA GLY A 432 12.54 18.70 -10.07
C GLY A 432 12.08 17.80 -8.93
N GLY A 433 11.84 16.53 -9.23
CA GLY A 433 11.50 15.45 -8.28
C GLY A 433 10.00 15.24 -8.06
N PHE A 434 9.71 14.23 -7.24
CA PHE A 434 8.34 13.74 -7.01
C PHE A 434 7.39 14.85 -6.50
N VAL A 435 7.86 15.72 -5.59
CA VAL A 435 7.06 16.84 -5.05
C VAL A 435 6.62 17.78 -6.15
N THR A 436 7.51 18.13 -7.10
CA THR A 436 7.18 19.00 -8.23
C THR A 436 6.23 18.32 -9.21
N ALA A 437 6.47 17.04 -9.51
CA ALA A 437 5.57 16.25 -10.36
C ALA A 437 4.16 16.13 -9.77
N MET A 438 4.06 16.09 -8.44
CA MET A 438 2.79 16.09 -7.70
C MET A 438 2.12 17.47 -7.76
N ASP A 439 2.83 18.53 -7.39
CA ASP A 439 2.31 19.91 -7.30
C ASP A 439 1.82 20.45 -8.66
N THR A 440 2.47 20.04 -9.76
CA THR A 440 2.07 20.39 -11.13
C THR A 440 0.89 19.58 -11.67
N GLY A 441 0.40 18.57 -10.93
CA GLY A 441 -0.66 17.66 -11.37
C GLY A 441 -0.21 16.64 -12.43
N TRP A 442 1.08 16.56 -12.74
CA TRP A 442 1.61 15.64 -13.76
C TRP A 442 1.33 14.17 -13.41
N LEU A 443 1.56 13.76 -12.16
CA LEU A 443 1.28 12.39 -11.70
C LEU A 443 -0.20 12.02 -11.86
N THR A 444 -1.11 12.88 -11.43
CA THR A 444 -2.56 12.68 -11.57
C THR A 444 -2.95 12.54 -13.04
N LYS A 445 -2.34 13.35 -13.91
CA LYS A 445 -2.59 13.28 -15.35
C LYS A 445 -2.14 11.93 -15.94
N GLN A 446 -0.97 11.41 -15.56
CA GLN A 446 -0.50 10.09 -16.04
C GLN A 446 -1.50 8.98 -15.64
N CYS A 447 -1.94 8.95 -14.38
CA CYS A 447 -2.95 7.98 -13.93
C CYS A 447 -4.25 8.08 -14.72
N ARG A 448 -4.76 9.29 -14.95
CA ARG A 448 -5.98 9.52 -15.76
C ARG A 448 -5.81 9.07 -17.21
N ASP A 449 -4.69 9.41 -17.84
CA ASP A 449 -4.40 9.01 -19.22
C ASP A 449 -4.37 7.47 -19.34
N SER A 450 -3.85 6.76 -18.33
CA SER A 450 -3.85 5.29 -18.27
C SER A 450 -5.26 4.73 -18.06
N ALA A 451 -6.05 5.32 -17.15
CA ALA A 451 -7.45 4.97 -16.95
C ALA A 451 -8.28 5.12 -18.23
N ASP A 452 -8.07 6.22 -18.97
CA ASP A 452 -8.79 6.50 -20.21
C ASP A 452 -8.41 5.51 -21.32
N ARG A 453 -7.13 5.14 -21.43
CA ARG A 453 -6.68 4.06 -22.33
C ARG A 453 -7.36 2.72 -21.98
N TRP A 454 -7.39 2.36 -20.70
CA TRP A 454 -8.02 1.15 -20.20
C TRP A 454 -9.53 1.11 -20.52
N ARG A 455 -10.25 2.20 -20.26
CA ARG A 455 -11.68 2.33 -20.60
C ARG A 455 -11.93 2.26 -22.10
N ALA A 456 -11.08 2.91 -22.92
CA ALA A 456 -11.19 2.85 -24.36
C ALA A 456 -11.05 1.42 -24.89
N GLN A 457 -10.09 0.65 -24.39
CA GLN A 457 -9.89 -0.75 -24.77
C GLN A 457 -11.11 -1.64 -24.45
N ILE A 458 -11.75 -1.41 -23.27
CA ILE A 458 -12.98 -2.14 -22.90
C ILE A 458 -14.13 -1.75 -23.85
N ASN A 459 -14.33 -0.46 -24.10
CA ASN A 459 -15.41 0.03 -24.94
C ASN A 459 -15.27 -0.44 -26.39
N GLN A 460 -14.03 -0.62 -26.86
CA GLN A 460 -13.71 -1.14 -28.21
C GLN A 460 -13.67 -2.67 -28.28
N ASN A 461 -13.92 -3.36 -27.17
CA ASN A 461 -13.80 -4.81 -26.99
C ASN A 461 -12.38 -5.36 -27.29
N GLU A 462 -11.36 -4.53 -27.20
CA GLU A 462 -9.96 -4.94 -27.25
C GLU A 462 -9.54 -5.63 -25.95
N ARG A 463 -10.08 -5.15 -24.82
CA ARG A 463 -9.96 -5.78 -23.50
C ARG A 463 -11.31 -6.40 -23.08
N VAL A 464 -11.27 -7.68 -22.74
CA VAL A 464 -12.45 -8.40 -22.26
C VAL A 464 -12.50 -8.40 -20.74
N VAL A 465 -13.64 -7.98 -20.18
CA VAL A 465 -13.99 -8.11 -18.77
C VAL A 465 -15.21 -9.03 -18.68
N VAL A 466 -14.98 -10.24 -18.16
CA VAL A 466 -16.01 -11.27 -18.05
C VAL A 466 -17.14 -10.80 -17.13
N GLY A 467 -18.38 -10.93 -17.60
CA GLY A 467 -19.54 -10.47 -16.87
C GLY A 467 -19.91 -9.02 -17.16
N TRP A 468 -19.01 -8.24 -17.78
CA TRP A 468 -19.27 -6.84 -18.14
C TRP A 468 -19.47 -6.67 -19.66
N ASN A 469 -18.38 -6.66 -20.45
CA ASN A 469 -18.49 -6.49 -21.91
C ASN A 469 -18.51 -7.81 -22.68
N LYS A 470 -18.32 -8.95 -22.00
CA LYS A 470 -18.44 -10.29 -22.55
C LYS A 470 -19.03 -11.26 -21.51
N TYR A 471 -19.92 -12.14 -21.95
CA TYR A 471 -20.66 -13.07 -21.09
C TYR A 471 -21.51 -12.36 -20.02
N ALA A 472 -21.95 -11.14 -20.30
CA ALA A 472 -22.91 -10.43 -19.47
C ALA A 472 -24.25 -11.21 -19.43
N ILE A 473 -24.89 -11.21 -18.28
CA ILE A 473 -26.27 -11.70 -18.12
C ILE A 473 -27.22 -10.49 -18.03
N PRO A 474 -28.49 -10.63 -18.43
CA PRO A 474 -29.49 -9.58 -18.23
C PRO A 474 -29.63 -9.22 -16.75
N GLU A 475 -29.82 -7.94 -16.45
CA GLU A 475 -29.91 -7.41 -15.09
C GLU A 475 -31.03 -8.09 -14.28
N ASP A 476 -32.16 -8.38 -14.92
CA ASP A 476 -33.30 -9.11 -14.32
C ASP A 476 -33.02 -10.58 -13.96
N LYS A 477 -31.85 -11.10 -14.35
CA LYS A 477 -31.35 -12.45 -14.03
C LYS A 477 -30.16 -12.47 -13.12
N GLU A 478 -29.63 -11.30 -12.74
CA GLU A 478 -28.59 -11.23 -11.72
C GLU A 478 -29.16 -11.60 -10.34
N LEU A 479 -28.32 -12.22 -9.52
CA LEU A 479 -28.69 -12.54 -8.14
C LEU A 479 -28.70 -11.25 -7.32
N GLU A 480 -29.62 -11.11 -6.40
CA GLU A 480 -29.59 -10.08 -5.39
C GLU A 480 -28.49 -10.40 -4.35
N TYR A 481 -27.65 -9.43 -4.07
CA TYR A 481 -26.58 -9.55 -3.10
C TYR A 481 -26.88 -8.67 -1.89
N LYS A 482 -26.55 -9.19 -0.72
CA LYS A 482 -26.62 -8.41 0.51
C LYS A 482 -25.50 -7.38 0.51
N VAL A 483 -25.86 -6.11 0.67
CA VAL A 483 -24.92 -5.00 0.88
C VAL A 483 -24.81 -4.75 2.38
N PHE A 484 -23.57 -4.51 2.84
CA PHE A 484 -23.34 -4.14 4.23
C PHE A 484 -23.69 -2.67 4.44
N GLU A 485 -24.48 -2.39 5.46
CA GLU A 485 -24.88 -1.03 5.83
C GLU A 485 -24.42 -0.72 7.26
N VAL A 486 -23.86 0.46 7.46
CA VAL A 486 -23.49 0.98 8.79
C VAL A 486 -24.76 1.51 9.46
N ASP A 487 -24.95 1.16 10.74
CA ASP A 487 -26.07 1.65 11.55
C ASP A 487 -26.13 3.18 11.55
N PRO A 488 -27.24 3.82 11.13
CA PRO A 488 -27.42 5.27 11.14
C PRO A 488 -27.20 5.95 12.50
N GLU A 489 -27.37 5.22 13.60
CA GLU A 489 -27.14 5.72 14.96
C GLU A 489 -25.64 5.92 15.31
N VAL A 490 -24.72 5.41 14.49
CA VAL A 490 -23.26 5.53 14.72
C VAL A 490 -22.84 7.00 14.82
N GLU A 491 -23.24 7.82 13.86
CA GLU A 491 -22.89 9.24 13.80
C GLU A 491 -23.39 9.98 15.06
N ARG A 492 -24.67 9.81 15.41
CA ARG A 492 -25.25 10.44 16.59
C ARG A 492 -24.49 10.06 17.86
N ARG A 493 -24.19 8.75 18.03
CA ARG A 493 -23.45 8.24 19.20
C ARG A 493 -22.02 8.76 19.25
N ALA A 494 -21.34 8.85 18.09
CA ALA A 494 -19.98 9.40 18.01
C ALA A 494 -19.95 10.88 18.39
N VAL A 495 -20.90 11.67 17.88
CA VAL A 495 -21.05 13.10 18.21
C VAL A 495 -21.34 13.30 19.70
N GLU A 496 -22.21 12.49 20.31
CA GLU A 496 -22.46 12.56 21.77
C GLU A 496 -21.22 12.23 22.58
N ARG A 497 -20.47 11.18 22.20
CA ARG A 497 -19.24 10.77 22.89
C ARG A 497 -18.14 11.83 22.83
N ILE A 498 -17.93 12.46 21.70
CA ILE A 498 -16.88 13.49 21.58
C ILE A 498 -17.22 14.74 22.39
N LYS A 499 -18.49 15.15 22.41
CA LYS A 499 -18.96 16.26 23.27
C LYS A 499 -18.77 15.96 24.76
N ASP A 500 -19.12 14.76 25.21
CA ASP A 500 -18.90 14.32 26.58
C ASP A 500 -17.41 14.23 26.95
N TYR A 501 -16.57 13.72 26.02
CA TYR A 501 -15.12 13.67 26.21
C TYR A 501 -14.52 15.06 26.44
N ARG A 502 -14.87 16.04 25.60
CA ARG A 502 -14.43 17.44 25.76
C ARG A 502 -14.97 18.10 27.04
N ALA A 503 -16.21 17.80 27.43
CA ALA A 503 -16.81 18.38 28.64
C ALA A 503 -16.13 17.92 29.96
N ARG A 504 -15.49 16.75 29.95
CA ARG A 504 -14.86 16.15 31.16
C ARG A 504 -13.36 16.48 31.29
N ARG A 505 -12.74 17.12 30.31
CA ARG A 505 -11.29 17.40 30.31
C ARG A 505 -10.94 18.71 31.04
N ASP A 506 -9.68 18.86 31.40
CA ASP A 506 -9.09 20.12 31.85
C ASP A 506 -8.75 20.98 30.62
N GLN A 507 -9.65 21.89 30.26
CA GLN A 507 -9.51 22.70 29.04
C GLN A 507 -8.21 23.52 29.02
N SER A 508 -7.79 24.07 30.17
CA SER A 508 -6.57 24.88 30.27
C SER A 508 -5.30 24.08 29.92
N LYS A 509 -5.24 22.81 30.39
CA LYS A 509 -4.13 21.93 30.04
C LYS A 509 -4.14 21.54 28.56
N THR A 510 -5.33 21.31 28.02
CA THR A 510 -5.48 21.01 26.58
C THR A 510 -5.01 22.19 25.73
N ASP A 511 -5.46 23.42 26.05
CA ASP A 511 -5.09 24.64 25.33
C ASP A 511 -3.58 24.91 25.39
N GLU A 512 -2.94 24.70 26.54
CA GLU A 512 -1.49 24.83 26.70
C GLU A 512 -0.73 23.80 25.85
N ALA A 513 -1.19 22.55 25.81
CA ALA A 513 -0.57 21.49 25.02
C ALA A 513 -0.70 21.75 23.52
N LEU A 514 -1.87 22.18 23.05
CA LEU A 514 -2.11 22.56 21.66
C LEU A 514 -1.26 23.77 21.23
N LYS A 515 -1.07 24.75 22.10
CA LYS A 515 -0.16 25.87 21.85
C LYS A 515 1.28 25.40 21.67
N LYS A 516 1.78 24.52 22.54
CA LYS A 516 3.11 23.94 22.42
C LYS A 516 3.28 23.12 21.12
N LEU A 517 2.22 22.43 20.71
CA LEU A 517 2.19 21.69 19.45
C LEU A 517 2.30 22.63 18.25
N ASN A 518 1.58 23.74 18.26
CA ASN A 518 1.69 24.77 17.20
C ASN A 518 3.11 25.38 17.15
N GLU A 519 3.72 25.70 18.29
CA GLU A 519 5.10 26.16 18.36
C GLU A 519 6.10 25.12 17.80
N ALA A 520 5.88 23.83 18.09
CA ALA A 520 6.69 22.73 17.55
C ALA A 520 6.53 22.61 16.02
N ALA A 521 5.34 22.87 15.49
CA ALA A 521 5.07 22.85 14.05
C ALA A 521 5.92 23.88 13.29
N TYR A 522 6.01 25.11 13.78
CA TYR A 522 6.87 26.14 13.20
C TYR A 522 8.36 25.76 13.23
N ARG A 523 8.83 25.14 14.31
CA ARG A 523 10.23 24.65 14.37
C ARG A 523 10.53 23.62 13.30
N VAL A 524 9.61 22.68 13.05
CA VAL A 524 9.77 21.67 11.99
C VAL A 524 9.80 22.31 10.60
N LEU A 525 8.98 23.34 10.36
CA LEU A 525 9.03 24.11 9.11
C LEU A 525 10.40 24.75 8.89
N GLU A 526 11.07 25.23 9.94
CA GLU A 526 12.42 25.78 9.91
C GLU A 526 13.51 24.71 9.78
N GLY A 527 13.14 23.41 9.78
CA GLY A 527 14.06 22.28 9.63
C GLY A 527 14.57 21.70 10.93
N GLU A 528 13.97 22.04 12.07
CA GLU A 528 14.27 21.45 13.38
C GLU A 528 13.34 20.26 13.65
N TYR A 529 13.74 19.07 13.22
CA TYR A 529 12.97 17.85 13.38
C TYR A 529 13.00 17.26 14.80
N GLY A 530 12.01 16.43 15.14
CA GLY A 530 11.91 15.70 16.41
C GLY A 530 11.10 16.42 17.48
N HIS A 531 10.32 17.43 17.12
CA HIS A 531 9.53 18.24 18.07
C HIS A 531 8.03 18.00 17.96
N LEU A 532 7.49 17.74 16.77
CA LEU A 532 6.06 17.68 16.51
C LEU A 532 5.44 16.43 17.14
N MET A 533 6.00 15.24 16.93
CA MET A 533 5.47 14.00 17.50
C MET A 533 5.42 14.01 19.04
N PRO A 534 6.48 14.39 19.78
CA PRO A 534 6.40 14.51 21.24
C PRO A 534 5.32 15.48 21.70
N ALA A 535 5.19 16.64 21.04
CA ALA A 535 4.16 17.63 21.39
C ALA A 535 2.74 17.12 21.09
N ALA A 536 2.54 16.38 20.01
CA ALA A 536 1.26 15.75 19.69
C ALA A 536 0.87 14.67 20.72
N ILE A 537 1.83 13.88 21.21
CA ILE A 537 1.59 12.91 22.29
C ILE A 537 1.18 13.62 23.58
N GLU A 538 1.83 14.73 23.94
CA GLU A 538 1.43 15.53 25.09
C GLU A 538 0.02 16.12 24.93
N ALA A 539 -0.36 16.57 23.73
CA ALA A 539 -1.70 17.03 23.45
C ALA A 539 -2.75 15.90 23.59
N ALA A 540 -2.44 14.69 23.12
CA ALA A 540 -3.27 13.51 23.32
C ALA A 540 -3.42 13.15 24.81
N ARG A 541 -2.34 13.22 25.60
CA ARG A 541 -2.37 13.03 27.07
C ARG A 541 -3.22 14.11 27.77
N ALA A 542 -3.20 15.32 27.24
CA ALA A 542 -4.03 16.43 27.71
C ALA A 542 -5.48 16.36 27.23
N LYS A 543 -5.86 15.26 26.56
CA LYS A 543 -7.20 14.98 26.03
C LYS A 543 -7.64 15.91 24.88
N ALA A 544 -6.72 16.41 24.07
CA ALA A 544 -7.07 16.95 22.77
C ALA A 544 -7.58 15.81 21.86
N THR A 545 -8.48 16.10 20.94
CA THR A 545 -8.98 15.14 19.94
C THR A 545 -8.06 15.08 18.73
N ILE A 546 -8.27 14.10 17.81
CA ILE A 546 -7.48 14.07 16.57
C ILE A 546 -7.66 15.34 15.74
N GLY A 547 -8.88 15.89 15.69
CA GLY A 547 -9.16 17.15 14.99
C GLY A 547 -8.41 18.32 15.60
N GLU A 548 -8.47 18.49 16.91
CA GLU A 548 -7.78 19.58 17.61
C GLU A 548 -6.25 19.47 17.49
N ILE A 549 -5.68 18.27 17.55
CA ILE A 549 -4.25 18.04 17.31
C ILE A 549 -3.87 18.44 15.89
N CYS A 550 -4.65 18.02 14.89
CA CYS A 550 -4.40 18.38 13.49
C CYS A 550 -4.52 19.89 13.27
N ASP A 551 -5.56 20.53 13.81
CA ASP A 551 -5.82 21.96 13.67
C ASP A 551 -4.63 22.81 14.18
N ALA A 552 -3.92 22.34 15.19
CA ALA A 552 -2.78 23.05 15.74
C ALA A 552 -1.60 23.20 14.74
N PHE A 553 -1.52 22.37 13.69
CA PHE A 553 -0.46 22.47 12.69
C PHE A 553 -0.97 22.66 11.25
N LYS A 554 -2.29 22.79 11.02
CA LYS A 554 -2.87 23.03 9.68
C LYS A 554 -2.33 24.32 9.04
N GLU A 555 -2.35 25.44 9.78
CA GLU A 555 -1.87 26.71 9.26
C GLU A 555 -0.37 26.68 8.91
N PRO A 556 0.54 26.23 9.80
CA PRO A 556 1.96 26.17 9.48
C PRO A 556 2.29 25.34 8.23
N PHE A 557 1.63 24.19 8.06
CA PHE A 557 1.92 23.26 6.96
C PHE A 557 1.04 23.44 5.72
N GLY A 558 0.17 24.46 5.66
CA GLY A 558 -0.57 24.83 4.46
C GLY A 558 -1.71 23.87 4.11
N TRP A 559 -2.59 23.56 5.08
CA TRP A 559 -3.81 22.79 4.84
C TRP A 559 -4.76 23.48 3.86
N GLY A 560 -5.44 22.67 3.05
CA GLY A 560 -6.43 23.16 2.09
C GLY A 560 -5.84 23.49 0.71
N HIS A 561 -4.59 23.16 0.45
CA HIS A 561 -3.99 23.29 -0.89
C HIS A 561 -4.69 22.35 -1.87
N SER A 562 -5.23 22.87 -2.96
CA SER A 562 -5.96 22.07 -3.96
C SER A 562 -5.18 22.00 -5.28
N ILE A 563 -4.61 20.83 -5.55
CA ILE A 563 -3.94 20.55 -6.84
C ILE A 563 -4.98 20.36 -7.96
N MET A 564 -6.17 19.85 -7.63
CA MET A 564 -7.20 19.48 -8.61
C MET A 564 -7.98 20.67 -9.17
N ALA A 565 -7.92 21.84 -8.56
CA ALA A 565 -8.60 23.05 -9.03
C ALA A 565 -7.94 23.69 -10.28
N THR A 566 -6.74 23.23 -10.64
CA THR A 566 -5.94 23.79 -11.74
C THR A 566 -5.75 22.84 -12.93
N ALA A 567 -6.32 21.62 -12.89
CA ALA A 567 -6.17 20.61 -13.95
C ALA A 567 -7.43 20.41 -14.80
#